data_ba0291ffe8645563325ad31a283da1be
#
_entry.id   ba0291ffe8645563325ad31a283da1be
#
_cell.length_a   1.000
_cell.length_b   1.000
_cell.length_c   1.000
_cell.angle_alpha   90.00
_cell.angle_beta   90.00
_cell.angle_gamma   90.00
#
_symmetry.space_group_name_H-M   'P 1'
#
loop_
_entity.id
_entity.type
_entity.pdbx_description
1 polymer ?
#
loop_
_entity_poly.entity_id
_entity_poly.type
_entity_poly.pdbx_seq_one_letter_code
_entity_poly.pdbx_strand_id
1 'polypeptide(L)'
;MKQSIIHIALLVKDYDEAIDFYVNKLRFKVVEDTRLSDLKRWVLVQPPGSSGCCLLLAKAVNEQQDSRVGNQSGGRVFLFLDTDNFVETYNTMLANGVAFVREPIVEAYGTIAVFKDLYGNLWDLIERNI
;
A
#
# COMPACT_ATOMS: atom_id res chain seq x y z
N MET A 1 -19.15 -3.53 23.07
CA MET A 1 -17.67 -3.49 22.87
C MET A 1 -17.40 -3.05 21.45
N LYS A 2 -16.47 -2.09 21.28
CA LYS A 2 -16.08 -1.58 19.95
C LYS A 2 -14.73 -2.18 19.57
N GLN A 3 -14.60 -2.59 18.30
CA GLN A 3 -13.35 -3.17 17.81
C GLN A 3 -13.07 -2.62 16.41
N SER A 4 -11.80 -2.58 16.02
CA SER A 4 -11.38 -2.16 14.69
C SER A 4 -10.04 -2.80 14.35
N ILE A 5 -9.78 -2.95 13.05
CA ILE A 5 -8.46 -3.35 12.57
C ILE A 5 -7.60 -2.08 12.51
N ILE A 6 -6.51 -2.03 13.27
CA ILE A 6 -5.67 -0.83 13.31
C ILE A 6 -4.45 -0.93 12.41
N HIS A 7 -3.92 -2.13 12.20
CA HIS A 7 -2.77 -2.35 11.32
C HIS A 7 -2.94 -3.60 10.49
N ILE A 8 -2.35 -3.59 9.30
CA ILE A 8 -2.20 -4.76 8.44
C ILE A 8 -0.71 -4.89 8.16
N ALA A 9 -0.14 -6.08 8.43
CA ALA A 9 1.28 -6.31 8.17
C ALA A 9 1.51 -6.54 6.68
N LEU A 10 2.45 -5.81 6.13
CA LEU A 10 2.89 -5.93 4.74
C LEU A 10 4.36 -6.35 4.73
N LEU A 11 4.63 -7.52 4.19
CA LEU A 11 6.00 -8.03 4.11
C LEU A 11 6.81 -7.25 3.09
N VAL A 12 8.01 -6.84 3.49
CA VAL A 12 8.93 -6.07 2.66
C VAL A 12 10.33 -6.68 2.75
N LYS A 13 11.18 -6.38 1.77
CA LYS A 13 12.58 -6.82 1.80
C LYS A 13 13.46 -5.87 2.58
N ASP A 14 13.15 -4.58 2.56
CA ASP A 14 13.95 -3.55 3.21
C ASP A 14 13.03 -2.42 3.66
N TYR A 15 13.26 -1.93 4.89
CA TYR A 15 12.42 -0.87 5.44
C TYR A 15 12.54 0.42 4.63
N ASP A 16 13.77 0.84 4.35
CA ASP A 16 13.98 2.16 3.73
C ASP A 16 13.49 2.22 2.29
N GLU A 17 13.70 1.17 1.50
CA GLU A 17 13.18 1.16 0.13
C GLU A 17 11.66 1.09 0.10
N ALA A 18 11.05 0.39 1.05
CA ALA A 18 9.59 0.33 1.15
C ALA A 18 9.02 1.69 1.57
N ILE A 19 9.64 2.35 2.55
CA ILE A 19 9.25 3.70 2.97
C ILE A 19 9.34 4.66 1.79
N ASP A 20 10.45 4.60 1.04
CA ASP A 20 10.64 5.48 -0.12
C ASP A 20 9.51 5.31 -1.13
N PHE A 21 9.13 4.08 -1.43
CA PHE A 21 8.03 3.82 -2.36
C PHE A 21 6.71 4.38 -1.84
N TYR A 22 6.32 4.01 -0.63
CA TYR A 22 5.02 4.40 -0.10
C TYR A 22 4.92 5.90 0.14
N VAL A 23 5.98 6.54 0.58
CA VAL A 23 5.98 7.99 0.85
C VAL A 23 6.14 8.81 -0.43
N ASN A 24 7.13 8.47 -1.26
CA ASN A 24 7.47 9.32 -2.41
C ASN A 24 6.65 8.99 -3.66
N LYS A 25 6.21 7.76 -3.82
CA LYS A 25 5.44 7.37 -5.00
C LYS A 25 3.94 7.35 -4.75
N LEU A 26 3.48 6.88 -3.60
CA LEU A 26 2.07 6.83 -3.25
C LEU A 26 1.61 8.00 -2.38
N ARG A 27 2.54 8.83 -1.90
CA ARG A 27 2.25 9.98 -1.03
C ARG A 27 1.70 9.60 0.33
N PHE A 28 1.94 8.37 0.78
CA PHE A 28 1.60 7.97 2.14
C PHE A 28 2.48 8.74 3.13
N LYS A 29 2.02 8.87 4.37
CA LYS A 29 2.81 9.47 5.43
C LYS A 29 3.32 8.39 6.39
N VAL A 30 4.51 8.62 6.95
CA VAL A 30 5.02 7.79 8.04
C VAL A 30 4.34 8.23 9.31
N VAL A 31 3.60 7.31 9.94
CA VAL A 31 2.94 7.56 11.22
C VAL A 31 3.89 7.29 12.37
N GLU A 32 4.70 6.25 12.23
CA GLU A 32 5.69 5.88 13.23
C GLU A 32 6.86 5.17 12.56
N ASP A 33 8.08 5.41 13.06
CA ASP A 33 9.28 4.70 12.64
C ASP A 33 10.18 4.60 13.87
N THR A 34 10.08 3.48 14.59
CA THR A 34 10.77 3.26 15.85
C THR A 34 11.69 2.05 15.72
N ARG A 35 12.96 2.25 16.04
CA ARG A 35 13.92 1.16 16.07
C ARG A 35 13.69 0.32 17.33
N LEU A 36 13.46 -0.99 17.15
CA LEU A 36 13.23 -1.91 18.27
C LEU A 36 14.50 -2.70 18.61
N SER A 37 15.33 -2.98 17.61
CA SER A 37 16.61 -3.67 17.77
C SER A 37 17.50 -3.31 16.58
N ASP A 38 18.69 -3.91 16.50
CA ASP A 38 19.59 -3.66 15.38
C ASP A 38 18.97 -4.08 14.04
N LEU A 39 18.07 -5.08 14.05
CA LEU A 39 17.51 -5.65 12.84
C LEU A 39 16.02 -5.38 12.67
N LYS A 40 15.35 -4.82 13.67
CA LYS A 40 13.88 -4.67 13.66
C LYS A 40 13.46 -3.24 13.91
N ARG A 41 12.54 -2.77 13.06
CA ARG A 41 11.90 -1.46 13.21
C ARG A 41 10.39 -1.64 13.23
N TRP A 42 9.72 -0.72 13.90
CA TRP A 42 8.26 -0.61 13.92
C TRP A 42 7.91 0.56 13.00
N VAL A 43 7.48 0.24 11.78
CA VAL A 43 7.24 1.25 10.75
C VAL A 43 5.77 1.20 10.33
N LEU A 44 5.06 2.29 10.55
CA LEU A 44 3.66 2.44 10.15
C LEU A 44 3.55 3.52 9.08
N VAL A 45 2.89 3.20 7.98
CA VAL A 45 2.56 4.17 6.93
C VAL A 45 1.05 4.18 6.70
N GLN A 46 0.54 5.31 6.23
CA GLN A 46 -0.89 5.54 6.11
C GLN A 46 -1.17 6.40 4.88
N PRO A 47 -2.27 6.13 4.14
CA PRO A 47 -2.64 6.98 3.01
C PRO A 47 -2.83 8.44 3.41
N PRO A 48 -2.61 9.39 2.47
CA PRO A 48 -2.80 10.81 2.77
C PRO A 48 -4.25 11.11 3.15
N GLY A 49 -4.42 11.91 4.20
CA GLY A 49 -5.75 12.28 4.68
C GLY A 49 -6.48 11.21 5.45
N SER A 50 -5.91 10.03 5.60
CA SER A 50 -6.52 8.93 6.34
C SER A 50 -6.16 9.01 7.82
N SER A 51 -7.12 8.61 8.66
CA SER A 51 -6.89 8.40 10.09
C SER A 51 -7.24 6.97 10.52
N GLY A 52 -7.47 6.09 9.54
CA GLY A 52 -7.88 4.71 9.78
C GLY A 52 -6.72 3.75 9.94
N CYS A 53 -6.86 2.58 9.32
CA CYS A 53 -5.88 1.51 9.39
C CYS A 53 -4.53 1.92 8.79
N CYS A 54 -3.45 1.49 9.44
CA CYS A 54 -2.09 1.68 8.92
C CYS A 54 -1.56 0.39 8.31
N LEU A 55 -0.57 0.51 7.43
CA LEU A 55 0.25 -0.61 7.02
C LEU A 55 1.47 -0.69 7.93
N LEU A 56 1.71 -1.85 8.52
CA LEU A 56 2.94 -2.14 9.23
C LEU A 56 3.92 -2.76 8.23
N LEU A 57 4.99 -2.04 7.91
CA LEU A 57 6.03 -2.57 7.02
C LEU A 57 6.88 -3.55 7.82
N ALA A 58 6.76 -4.84 7.49
CA ALA A 58 7.40 -5.92 8.22
C ALA A 58 8.49 -6.57 7.38
N LYS A 59 9.75 -6.37 7.76
CA LYS A 59 10.87 -6.96 7.02
C LYS A 59 10.85 -8.47 7.15
N ALA A 60 10.92 -9.17 6.01
CA ALA A 60 10.98 -10.62 5.97
C ALA A 60 12.26 -11.12 6.67
N VAL A 61 12.12 -12.12 7.54
CA VAL A 61 13.24 -12.64 8.36
C VAL A 61 13.53 -14.11 8.11
N ASN A 62 12.81 -14.76 7.20
CA ASN A 62 13.02 -16.15 6.84
C ASN A 62 12.50 -16.43 5.44
N GLU A 63 12.74 -17.63 4.93
CA GLU A 63 12.34 -18.01 3.57
C GLU A 63 10.84 -17.98 3.37
N GLN A 64 10.07 -18.41 4.34
CA GLN A 64 8.60 -18.41 4.24
C GLN A 64 8.07 -16.98 4.06
N GLN A 65 8.55 -16.04 4.87
CA GLN A 65 8.17 -14.65 4.75
C GLN A 65 8.67 -14.03 3.46
N ASP A 66 9.94 -14.30 3.11
CA ASP A 66 10.53 -13.76 1.89
C ASP A 66 9.78 -14.22 0.64
N SER A 67 9.30 -15.46 0.64
CA SER A 67 8.51 -15.99 -0.48
C SER A 67 7.18 -15.27 -0.68
N ARG A 68 6.70 -14.56 0.32
CA ARG A 68 5.44 -13.81 0.25
C ARG A 68 5.62 -12.34 -0.04
N VAL A 69 6.84 -11.81 -0.05
CA VAL A 69 7.08 -10.43 -0.43
C VAL A 69 6.62 -10.22 -1.88
N GLY A 70 5.70 -9.28 -2.08
CA GLY A 70 5.13 -9.02 -3.41
C GLY A 70 4.08 -10.02 -3.88
N ASN A 71 3.79 -11.05 -3.08
CA ASN A 71 2.80 -12.07 -3.41
C ASN A 71 1.99 -12.44 -2.15
N GLN A 72 1.66 -11.47 -1.36
CA GLN A 72 1.06 -11.69 -0.05
C GLN A 72 -0.36 -12.26 -0.16
N SER A 73 -1.08 -11.93 -1.23
CA SER A 73 -2.44 -12.42 -1.48
C SER A 73 -2.50 -13.55 -2.52
N GLY A 74 -1.36 -14.09 -2.95
CA GLY A 74 -1.35 -15.19 -3.92
C GLY A 74 -1.79 -14.79 -5.33
N GLY A 75 -1.57 -13.53 -5.71
CA GLY A 75 -1.88 -13.04 -7.06
C GLY A 75 -3.22 -12.33 -7.19
N ARG A 76 -4.00 -12.27 -6.13
CA ARG A 76 -5.21 -11.45 -6.10
C ARG A 76 -4.88 -10.01 -5.70
N VAL A 77 -5.81 -9.10 -5.96
CA VAL A 77 -5.74 -7.76 -5.39
C VAL A 77 -5.69 -7.89 -3.87
N PHE A 78 -4.66 -7.30 -3.27
CA PHE A 78 -4.42 -7.42 -1.85
C PHE A 78 -5.15 -6.33 -1.05
N LEU A 79 -5.04 -5.08 -1.49
CA LEU A 79 -5.63 -3.95 -0.78
C LEU A 79 -6.36 -3.04 -1.76
N PHE A 80 -7.34 -2.31 -1.24
CA PHE A 80 -8.18 -1.38 -1.99
C PHE A 80 -7.95 0.02 -1.45
N LEU A 81 -7.47 0.92 -2.29
CA LEU A 81 -7.20 2.30 -1.93
C LEU A 81 -8.32 3.18 -2.48
N ASP A 82 -9.13 3.70 -1.56
CA ASP A 82 -10.22 4.60 -1.89
C ASP A 82 -9.68 6.04 -2.03
N THR A 83 -10.13 6.74 -3.04
CA THR A 83 -9.77 8.14 -3.25
C THR A 83 -11.03 8.95 -3.58
N ASP A 84 -11.04 10.20 -3.16
CA ASP A 84 -12.12 11.15 -3.51
C ASP A 84 -11.82 11.92 -4.80
N ASN A 85 -10.64 11.69 -5.40
CA ASN A 85 -10.26 12.31 -6.67
C ASN A 85 -9.40 11.34 -7.48
N PHE A 86 -10.05 10.46 -8.24
CA PHE A 86 -9.39 9.43 -9.01
C PHE A 86 -8.39 9.99 -10.01
N VAL A 87 -8.80 11.00 -10.79
CA VAL A 87 -7.96 11.56 -11.86
C VAL A 87 -6.66 12.11 -11.30
N GLU A 88 -6.76 12.92 -10.23
CA GLU A 88 -5.58 13.50 -9.60
C GLU A 88 -4.66 12.42 -9.01
N THR A 89 -5.24 11.47 -8.28
CA THR A 89 -4.47 10.38 -7.67
C THR A 89 -3.77 9.53 -8.72
N TYR A 90 -4.51 9.13 -9.75
CA TYR A 90 -3.98 8.32 -10.84
C TYR A 90 -2.83 9.03 -11.57
N ASN A 91 -3.03 10.30 -11.92
CA ASN A 91 -2.01 11.06 -12.63
C ASN A 91 -0.77 11.31 -11.76
N THR A 92 -0.95 11.54 -10.47
CA THR A 92 0.18 11.70 -9.54
C THR A 92 0.98 10.40 -9.46
N MET A 93 0.31 9.27 -9.34
CA MET A 93 0.98 7.97 -9.31
C MET A 93 1.75 7.69 -10.60
N LEU A 94 1.14 7.97 -11.76
CA LEU A 94 1.81 7.81 -13.06
C LEU A 94 3.07 8.68 -13.12
N ALA A 95 2.96 9.94 -12.73
CA ALA A 95 4.10 10.88 -12.75
C ALA A 95 5.22 10.42 -11.83
N ASN A 96 4.88 9.72 -10.74
CA ASN A 96 5.86 9.18 -9.80
C ASN A 96 6.40 7.80 -10.22
N GLY A 97 5.98 7.27 -11.35
CA GLY A 97 6.50 6.02 -11.88
C GLY A 97 5.83 4.76 -11.32
N VAL A 98 4.64 4.87 -10.76
CA VAL A 98 3.88 3.70 -10.29
C VAL A 98 3.41 2.90 -11.50
N ALA A 99 3.58 1.58 -11.46
CA ALA A 99 3.20 0.69 -12.56
C ALA A 99 1.73 0.28 -12.42
N PHE A 100 0.91 0.66 -13.39
CA PHE A 100 -0.47 0.21 -13.47
C PHE A 100 -0.54 -1.00 -14.38
N VAL A 101 -1.15 -2.09 -13.89
CA VAL A 101 -1.34 -3.34 -14.63
C VAL A 101 -2.71 -3.42 -15.26
N ARG A 102 -3.63 -2.56 -14.86
CA ARG A 102 -4.94 -2.39 -15.50
C ARG A 102 -5.25 -0.90 -15.58
N GLU A 103 -5.60 -0.44 -16.79
CA GLU A 103 -5.97 0.95 -17.04
C GLU A 103 -7.30 1.30 -16.39
N PRO A 104 -7.58 2.59 -16.19
CA PRO A 104 -8.84 3.03 -15.59
C PRO A 104 -10.06 2.53 -16.35
N ILE A 105 -11.04 2.03 -15.62
CA ILE A 105 -12.33 1.58 -16.15
C ILE A 105 -13.42 2.23 -15.31
N VAL A 106 -14.46 2.74 -15.99
CA VAL A 106 -15.64 3.25 -15.30
C VAL A 106 -16.66 2.12 -15.20
N GLU A 107 -16.96 1.75 -13.96
CA GLU A 107 -17.95 0.74 -13.64
C GLU A 107 -19.18 1.39 -13.00
N ALA A 108 -20.26 0.62 -12.85
CA ALA A 108 -21.48 1.13 -12.23
C ALA A 108 -21.26 1.62 -10.80
N TYR A 109 -20.31 1.00 -10.08
CA TYR A 109 -20.02 1.31 -8.67
C TYR A 109 -18.90 2.32 -8.48
N GLY A 110 -18.17 2.68 -9.51
CA GLY A 110 -17.07 3.63 -9.41
C GLY A 110 -16.06 3.51 -10.54
N THR A 111 -14.99 4.28 -10.43
CA THR A 111 -13.86 4.26 -11.36
C THR A 111 -12.73 3.50 -10.70
N ILE A 112 -12.14 2.53 -11.41
CA ILE A 112 -11.10 1.67 -10.86
C ILE A 112 -9.90 1.55 -11.80
N ALA A 113 -8.74 1.30 -11.20
CA ALA A 113 -7.52 0.89 -11.88
C ALA A 113 -6.74 -0.03 -10.94
N VAL A 114 -5.82 -0.82 -11.48
CA VAL A 114 -5.00 -1.72 -10.66
C VAL A 114 -3.54 -1.36 -10.82
N PHE A 115 -2.85 -1.14 -9.71
CA PHE A 115 -1.41 -0.89 -9.71
C PHE A 115 -0.68 -1.92 -8.87
N LYS A 116 0.63 -1.99 -9.03
CA LYS A 116 1.50 -2.81 -8.18
C LYS A 116 2.33 -1.93 -7.27
N ASP A 117 2.56 -2.41 -6.04
CA ASP A 117 3.54 -1.77 -5.19
C ASP A 117 4.98 -2.15 -5.61
N LEU A 118 5.96 -1.71 -4.82
CA LEU A 118 7.38 -1.93 -5.12
C LEU A 118 7.73 -3.41 -5.36
N TYR A 119 7.10 -4.31 -4.60
CA TYR A 119 7.43 -5.74 -4.66
C TYR A 119 6.49 -6.55 -5.52
N GLY A 120 5.41 -5.94 -6.02
CA GLY A 120 4.48 -6.59 -6.93
C GLY A 120 3.11 -6.91 -6.34
N ASN A 121 2.82 -6.54 -5.10
CA ASN A 121 1.46 -6.70 -4.57
C ASN A 121 0.49 -5.84 -5.38
N LEU A 122 -0.67 -6.41 -5.70
CA LEU A 122 -1.69 -5.71 -6.49
C LEU A 122 -2.62 -4.91 -5.60
N TRP A 123 -2.91 -3.68 -6.04
CA TRP A 123 -3.81 -2.77 -5.36
C TRP A 123 -4.87 -2.27 -6.33
N ASP A 124 -6.14 -2.23 -5.87
CA ASP A 124 -7.16 -1.45 -6.56
C ASP A 124 -7.08 0.00 -6.10
N LEU A 125 -7.05 0.91 -7.07
CA LEU A 125 -7.32 2.33 -6.83
C LEU A 125 -8.77 2.55 -7.24
N ILE A 126 -9.59 3.06 -6.33
CA ILE A 126 -11.03 3.20 -6.56
C ILE A 126 -11.58 4.54 -6.06
N GLU A 127 -12.40 5.16 -6.90
CA GLU A 127 -13.28 6.24 -6.47
C GLU A 127 -14.71 5.72 -6.61
N ARG A 128 -15.37 5.52 -5.47
CA ARG A 128 -16.72 4.93 -5.44
C ARG A 128 -17.78 5.99 -5.71
N ASN A 129 -18.87 5.56 -6.37
CA ASN A 129 -20.04 6.40 -6.61
C ASN A 129 -20.95 6.38 -5.37
N ILE A 130 -20.64 7.21 -4.38
CA ILE A 130 -21.42 7.29 -3.15
C ILE A 130 -21.81 8.72 -2.84
#